data_66a4c4dfab936cb60cd7a95bea29a130
#
_entry.id   66a4c4dfab936cb60cd7a95bea29a130
#
_cell.length_a   1.000
_cell.length_b   1.000
_cell.length_c   1.000
_cell.angle_alpha   90.00
_cell.angle_beta   90.00
_cell.angle_gamma   90.00
#
_symmetry.space_group_name_H-M   'P 1'
#
loop_
_entity.id
_entity.type
_entity.pdbx_description
1 polymer ?
#
loop_
_entity_poly.entity_id
_entity_poly.type
_entity_poly.pdbx_seq_one_letter_code
_entity_poly.pdbx_strand_id
1 'polypeptide(L)'
;MCIRDSPDVPILNPEVNPEHAVLIEEQRRRRKWDGAIITNPNCTTAVLTLSLKPLMESFGLKRVIVSTMQAVSGAGYPGVPSLDIIDNVIPFIKQEEEKVQNETLKIMGSQEKPAEFKVSASCHRVAVLDGHVEAVFVELEEKVEPEKVMETMSNFKGEPQKLKLPTAPDSPIIVRFEENRPQPRLDRMVGNGMAVVVGRIRKDEALDGIKYVVLGHNLIRGAAGCSVLNAELLKMKGYV
;
A
#
# COMPACT_ATOMS: atom_id res chain seq x y z
N MET A 1 5.90 -15.47 15.49
CA MET A 1 6.34 -15.43 14.07
C MET A 1 5.08 -15.35 13.21
N CYS A 2 4.94 -14.30 12.43
CA CYS A 2 3.83 -14.15 11.49
C CYS A 2 4.18 -14.94 10.21
N ILE A 3 3.20 -15.55 9.54
CA ILE A 3 3.43 -16.24 8.26
C ILE A 3 4.03 -15.31 7.19
N ARG A 4 3.75 -14.01 7.27
CA ARG A 4 4.33 -12.97 6.39
C ARG A 4 5.84 -12.80 6.55
N ASP A 5 6.38 -13.22 7.70
CA ASP A 5 7.83 -13.14 7.97
C ASP A 5 8.59 -14.30 7.30
N SER A 6 7.88 -15.33 6.84
CA SER A 6 8.50 -16.47 6.17
C SER A 6 9.11 -16.06 4.83
N PRO A 7 10.37 -16.44 4.53
CA PRO A 7 11.04 -16.04 3.29
C PRO A 7 10.42 -16.66 2.03
N ASP A 8 9.73 -17.81 2.16
CA ASP A 8 9.08 -18.52 1.08
C ASP A 8 7.60 -18.14 0.90
N VAL A 9 7.08 -17.20 1.71
CA VAL A 9 5.70 -16.72 1.59
C VAL A 9 5.70 -15.31 1.03
N PRO A 10 5.22 -15.12 -0.22
CA PRO A 10 5.12 -13.79 -0.79
C PRO A 10 4.04 -12.95 -0.09
N ILE A 11 4.37 -11.70 0.16
CA ILE A 11 3.37 -10.66 0.44
C ILE A 11 3.12 -9.98 -0.90
N LEU A 12 1.96 -10.23 -1.53
CA LEU A 12 1.65 -9.71 -2.86
C LEU A 12 0.74 -8.49 -2.80
N ASN A 13 1.25 -7.39 -3.35
CA ASN A 13 0.46 -6.25 -3.78
C ASN A 13 0.48 -6.25 -5.31
N PRO A 14 -0.61 -6.65 -5.99
CA PRO A 14 -0.59 -7.10 -7.39
C PRO A 14 0.01 -6.10 -8.38
N GLU A 15 -0.17 -4.80 -8.16
CA GLU A 15 0.39 -3.75 -9.02
C GLU A 15 1.84 -3.37 -8.66
N VAL A 16 2.34 -3.84 -7.50
CA VAL A 16 3.64 -3.41 -6.97
C VAL A 16 4.73 -4.45 -7.21
N ASN A 17 4.45 -5.70 -6.84
CA ASN A 17 5.45 -6.79 -6.86
C ASN A 17 4.89 -8.13 -7.41
N PRO A 18 4.25 -8.13 -8.59
CA PRO A 18 3.67 -9.34 -9.18
C PRO A 18 4.71 -10.44 -9.48
N GLU A 19 5.98 -10.08 -9.61
CA GLU A 19 7.12 -10.98 -9.80
C GLU A 19 7.44 -11.83 -8.56
N HIS A 20 7.03 -11.40 -7.36
CA HIS A 20 7.20 -12.20 -6.14
C HIS A 20 6.34 -13.47 -6.13
N ALA A 21 5.39 -13.60 -7.05
CA ALA A 21 4.61 -14.84 -7.21
C ALA A 21 5.50 -16.06 -7.48
N VAL A 22 6.69 -15.90 -8.04
CA VAL A 22 7.65 -17.00 -8.27
C VAL A 22 8.06 -17.71 -6.97
N LEU A 23 7.96 -17.04 -5.81
CA LEU A 23 8.21 -17.67 -4.50
C LEU A 23 7.27 -18.83 -4.20
N ILE A 24 6.15 -18.96 -4.91
CA ILE A 24 5.25 -20.12 -4.81
C ILE A 24 5.97 -21.41 -5.21
N GLU A 25 6.82 -21.38 -6.23
CA GLU A 25 7.58 -22.54 -6.67
C GLU A 25 8.60 -22.97 -5.60
N GLU A 26 9.29 -21.99 -5.02
CA GLU A 26 10.21 -22.24 -3.90
C GLU A 26 9.46 -22.81 -2.68
N GLN A 27 8.29 -22.25 -2.39
CA GLN A 27 7.43 -22.72 -1.30
C GLN A 27 7.00 -24.18 -1.50
N ARG A 28 6.55 -24.54 -2.70
CA ARG A 28 6.16 -25.92 -3.08
C ARG A 28 7.33 -26.88 -2.91
N ARG A 29 8.48 -26.50 -3.42
CA ARG A 29 9.71 -27.30 -3.31
C ARG A 29 10.11 -27.56 -1.86
N ARG A 30 10.13 -26.50 -1.02
CA ARG A 30 10.55 -26.59 0.39
C ARG A 30 9.56 -27.36 1.25
N ARG A 31 8.28 -27.12 1.05
CA ARG A 31 7.22 -27.69 1.88
C ARG A 31 6.70 -29.03 1.38
N LYS A 32 7.12 -29.45 0.18
CA LYS A 32 6.73 -30.72 -0.49
C LYS A 32 5.21 -30.84 -0.61
N TRP A 33 4.55 -29.82 -1.11
CA TRP A 33 3.11 -29.76 -1.36
C TRP A 33 2.80 -29.14 -2.73
N ASP A 34 1.55 -29.29 -3.22
CA ASP A 34 1.11 -28.73 -4.50
C ASP A 34 0.39 -27.36 -4.33
N GLY A 35 0.00 -27.02 -3.10
CA GLY A 35 -0.67 -25.78 -2.76
C GLY A 35 0.27 -24.57 -2.68
N ALA A 36 -0.29 -23.44 -2.30
CA ALA A 36 0.46 -22.23 -2.02
C ALA A 36 -0.18 -21.38 -0.91
N ILE A 37 0.64 -20.72 -0.13
CA ILE A 37 0.24 -19.67 0.81
C ILE A 37 0.75 -18.35 0.26
N ILE A 38 -0.18 -17.44 -0.01
CA ILE A 38 0.09 -16.06 -0.41
C ILE A 38 -0.57 -15.15 0.60
N THR A 39 0.06 -14.07 0.96
CA THR A 39 -0.51 -13.11 1.90
C THR A 39 -0.70 -11.75 1.25
N ASN A 40 -1.78 -11.07 1.62
CA ASN A 40 -1.92 -9.66 1.34
C ASN A 40 -0.99 -8.84 2.25
N PRO A 41 -0.60 -7.65 1.83
CA PRO A 41 0.00 -6.66 2.73
C PRO A 41 -0.92 -6.32 3.90
N ASN A 42 -0.36 -5.73 4.93
CA ASN A 42 -1.10 -4.89 5.86
C ASN A 42 -1.87 -3.82 5.07
N CYS A 43 -3.07 -3.43 5.55
CA CYS A 43 -3.96 -2.53 4.79
C CYS A 43 -3.33 -1.16 4.51
N THR A 44 -2.60 -0.60 5.45
CA THR A 44 -1.81 0.63 5.28
C THR A 44 -0.68 0.40 4.28
N THR A 45 0.10 -0.67 4.45
CA THR A 45 1.19 -1.01 3.54
C THR A 45 0.73 -1.21 2.09
N ALA A 46 -0.48 -1.75 1.88
CA ALA A 46 -1.04 -1.91 0.52
C ALA A 46 -1.27 -0.57 -0.17
N VAL A 47 -1.74 0.44 0.57
CA VAL A 47 -1.98 1.79 0.07
C VAL A 47 -0.65 2.52 -0.14
N LEU A 48 0.23 2.48 0.85
CA LEU A 48 1.53 3.13 0.83
C LEU A 48 2.39 2.65 -0.35
N THR A 49 2.60 1.33 -0.47
CA THR A 49 3.49 0.76 -1.48
C THR A 49 2.98 0.99 -2.90
N LEU A 50 1.65 1.00 -3.11
CA LEU A 50 1.08 1.35 -4.41
C LEU A 50 1.39 2.80 -4.79
N SER A 51 1.34 3.74 -3.85
CA SER A 51 1.70 5.14 -4.11
C SER A 51 3.20 5.35 -4.32
N LEU A 52 4.03 4.54 -3.66
CA LEU A 52 5.49 4.63 -3.76
C LEU A 52 6.06 3.98 -5.03
N LYS A 53 5.38 2.96 -5.59
CA LYS A 53 5.88 2.17 -6.73
C LYS A 53 6.31 3.03 -7.92
N PRO A 54 5.45 3.92 -8.47
CA PRO A 54 5.85 4.78 -9.58
C PRO A 54 7.01 5.71 -9.25
N LEU A 55 7.13 6.16 -7.99
CA LEU A 55 8.22 7.02 -7.55
C LEU A 55 9.53 6.27 -7.50
N MET A 56 9.51 5.05 -6.96
CA MET A 56 10.69 4.19 -6.90
C MET A 56 11.22 3.86 -8.30
N GLU A 57 10.33 3.50 -9.23
CA GLU A 57 10.71 3.13 -10.60
C GLU A 57 11.26 4.31 -11.40
N SER A 58 10.76 5.52 -11.15
CA SER A 58 11.12 6.69 -11.95
C SER A 58 12.24 7.52 -11.37
N PHE A 59 12.36 7.58 -10.03
CA PHE A 59 13.23 8.56 -9.36
C PHE A 59 14.09 7.97 -8.25
N GLY A 60 13.91 6.66 -7.91
CA GLY A 60 14.55 6.04 -6.76
C GLY A 60 14.02 6.56 -5.41
N LEU A 61 14.19 5.77 -4.36
CA LEU A 61 13.78 6.13 -2.99
C LEU A 61 14.97 6.06 -2.04
N LYS A 62 15.17 7.09 -1.22
CA LYS A 62 16.17 7.10 -0.13
C LYS A 62 15.54 6.96 1.25
N ARG A 63 14.50 7.76 1.51
CA ARG A 63 13.78 7.76 2.80
C ARG A 63 12.29 7.97 2.59
N VAL A 64 11.50 7.28 3.40
CA VAL A 64 10.04 7.43 3.48
C VAL A 64 9.67 7.65 4.94
N ILE A 65 8.96 8.72 5.22
CA ILE A 65 8.34 8.97 6.52
C ILE A 65 6.83 8.99 6.29
N VAL A 66 6.10 8.22 7.06
CA VAL A 66 4.64 8.14 6.95
C VAL A 66 3.96 8.30 8.30
N SER A 67 2.97 9.17 8.35
CA SER A 67 2.04 9.27 9.48
C SER A 67 0.66 8.87 9.00
N THR A 68 0.02 7.93 9.69
CA THR A 68 -1.24 7.34 9.26
C THR A 68 -2.41 7.73 10.16
N MET A 69 -3.56 7.97 9.55
CA MET A 69 -4.85 8.18 10.21
C MET A 69 -5.76 7.01 9.80
N GLN A 70 -5.78 5.96 10.64
CA GLN A 70 -6.44 4.71 10.30
C GLN A 70 -7.87 4.63 10.81
N ALA A 71 -8.77 4.22 9.94
CA ALA A 71 -10.19 4.03 10.21
C ALA A 71 -10.45 2.94 11.25
N VAL A 72 -11.54 3.07 12.02
CA VAL A 72 -11.92 2.14 13.10
C VAL A 72 -12.20 0.72 12.60
N SER A 73 -12.71 0.55 11.37
CA SER A 73 -12.94 -0.76 10.78
C SER A 73 -11.66 -1.59 10.61
N GLY A 74 -10.49 -0.95 10.56
CA GLY A 74 -9.19 -1.64 10.53
C GLY A 74 -8.85 -2.39 11.83
N ALA A 75 -9.56 -2.13 12.92
CA ALA A 75 -9.39 -2.87 14.17
C ALA A 75 -10.03 -4.27 14.14
N GLY A 76 -10.90 -4.56 13.15
CA GLY A 76 -11.69 -5.79 13.12
C GLY A 76 -12.77 -5.81 14.22
N TYR A 77 -13.51 -6.93 14.30
CA TYR A 77 -14.50 -7.10 15.35
C TYR A 77 -13.81 -7.53 16.68
N PRO A 78 -14.20 -7.01 17.85
CA PRO A 78 -15.32 -6.09 18.14
C PRO A 78 -15.04 -4.60 17.87
N GLY A 79 -13.90 -4.24 17.32
CA GLY A 79 -13.53 -2.86 17.01
C GLY A 79 -12.84 -2.13 18.15
N VAL A 80 -12.93 -0.82 18.13
CA VAL A 80 -12.47 0.07 19.21
C VAL A 80 -13.69 0.47 20.03
N PRO A 81 -13.65 0.44 21.38
CA PRO A 81 -14.75 0.94 22.19
C PRO A 81 -15.12 2.37 21.81
N SER A 82 -16.42 2.67 21.72
CA SER A 82 -16.88 3.95 21.18
C SER A 82 -16.35 5.17 21.94
N LEU A 83 -16.28 5.09 23.25
CA LEU A 83 -15.77 6.18 24.09
C LEU A 83 -14.24 6.33 24.04
N ASP A 84 -13.51 5.34 23.52
CA ASP A 84 -12.07 5.44 23.35
C ASP A 84 -11.72 6.25 22.08
N ILE A 85 -12.63 6.28 21.10
CA ILE A 85 -12.32 6.88 19.78
C ILE A 85 -13.18 8.10 19.43
N ILE A 86 -14.39 8.24 19.97
CA ILE A 86 -15.22 9.42 19.73
C ILE A 86 -14.53 10.63 20.38
N ASP A 87 -14.40 11.72 19.60
CA ASP A 87 -13.72 12.95 20.02
C ASP A 87 -12.25 12.71 20.46
N ASN A 88 -11.58 11.69 19.86
CA ASN A 88 -10.24 11.27 20.25
C ASN A 88 -9.39 10.80 19.07
N VAL A 89 -8.07 10.83 19.26
CA VAL A 89 -7.06 10.19 18.39
C VAL A 89 -6.20 9.28 19.27
N ILE A 90 -6.13 7.99 18.90
CA ILE A 90 -5.27 7.03 19.63
C ILE A 90 -3.93 6.96 18.88
N PRO A 91 -2.80 7.43 19.47
CA PRO A 91 -1.49 7.49 18.81
C PRO A 91 -0.73 6.16 18.88
N PHE A 92 -1.45 5.04 18.86
CA PHE A 92 -0.87 3.71 18.97
C PHE A 92 -1.79 2.64 18.36
N ILE A 93 -1.23 1.79 17.50
CA ILE A 93 -1.86 0.57 17.02
C ILE A 93 -0.83 -0.54 17.16
N LYS A 94 -1.17 -1.58 17.94
CA LYS A 94 -0.22 -2.64 18.32
C LYS A 94 0.46 -3.27 17.09
N GLN A 95 1.79 -3.25 17.04
CA GLN A 95 2.64 -3.82 15.99
C GLN A 95 2.41 -3.24 14.60
N GLU A 96 1.70 -2.12 14.46
CA GLU A 96 1.36 -1.59 13.14
C GLU A 96 2.55 -0.90 12.49
N GLU A 97 3.31 -0.12 13.24
CA GLU A 97 4.47 0.60 12.74
C GLU A 97 5.55 -0.34 12.22
N GLU A 98 5.88 -1.40 12.98
CA GLU A 98 6.82 -2.43 12.55
C GLU A 98 6.35 -3.14 11.28
N LYS A 99 5.04 -3.45 11.18
CA LYS A 99 4.48 -4.07 9.97
C LYS A 99 4.60 -3.15 8.77
N VAL A 100 4.21 -1.88 8.91
CA VAL A 100 4.30 -0.91 7.82
C VAL A 100 5.75 -0.79 7.33
N GLN A 101 6.71 -0.66 8.24
CA GLN A 101 8.13 -0.55 7.89
C GLN A 101 8.65 -1.82 7.21
N ASN A 102 8.49 -2.97 7.85
CA ASN A 102 9.07 -4.23 7.37
C ASN A 102 8.40 -4.75 6.11
N GLU A 103 7.06 -4.69 6.03
CA GLU A 103 6.33 -5.15 4.85
C GLU A 103 6.59 -4.24 3.64
N THR A 104 6.71 -2.91 3.84
CA THR A 104 7.08 -1.98 2.77
C THR A 104 8.42 -2.37 2.16
N LEU A 105 9.45 -2.60 2.98
CA LEU A 105 10.76 -2.99 2.49
C LEU A 105 10.75 -4.36 1.80
N LYS A 106 9.98 -5.33 2.33
CA LYS A 106 9.85 -6.65 1.72
C LYS A 106 9.15 -6.61 0.38
N ILE A 107 8.07 -5.85 0.25
CA ILE A 107 7.27 -5.72 -0.98
C ILE A 107 8.03 -4.95 -2.06
N MET A 108 8.72 -3.88 -1.67
CA MET A 108 9.45 -3.01 -2.59
C MET A 108 10.87 -3.50 -2.90
N GLY A 109 11.31 -4.58 -2.26
CA GLY A 109 12.60 -5.22 -2.51
C GLY A 109 12.52 -6.25 -3.65
N SER A 110 13.53 -7.12 -3.72
CA SER A 110 13.54 -8.29 -4.58
C SER A 110 12.98 -9.53 -3.84
N GLN A 111 12.85 -10.64 -4.57
CA GLN A 111 12.46 -11.92 -3.97
C GLN A 111 13.50 -12.41 -2.92
N GLU A 112 14.75 -11.99 -3.04
CA GLU A 112 15.85 -12.46 -2.20
C GLU A 112 16.15 -11.53 -1.02
N LYS A 113 15.95 -10.22 -1.20
CA LYS A 113 16.30 -9.21 -0.19
C LYS A 113 15.31 -8.05 -0.13
N PRO A 114 15.06 -7.50 1.09
CA PRO A 114 14.30 -6.27 1.24
C PRO A 114 14.94 -5.10 0.51
N ALA A 115 14.14 -4.08 0.21
CA ALA A 115 14.63 -2.80 -0.30
C ALA A 115 15.56 -2.11 0.71
N GLU A 116 16.48 -1.28 0.21
CA GLU A 116 17.54 -0.68 1.05
C GLU A 116 17.20 0.74 1.54
N PHE A 117 16.15 1.38 1.02
CA PHE A 117 15.72 2.69 1.50
C PHE A 117 15.18 2.61 2.94
N LYS A 118 15.15 3.75 3.64
CA LYS A 118 14.71 3.79 5.05
C LYS A 118 13.23 4.15 5.14
N VAL A 119 12.49 3.46 6.02
CA VAL A 119 11.08 3.73 6.32
C VAL A 119 10.90 4.02 7.79
N SER A 120 10.17 5.09 8.11
CA SER A 120 9.71 5.40 9.46
C SER A 120 8.20 5.61 9.44
N ALA A 121 7.48 4.93 10.31
CA ALA A 121 6.03 5.00 10.40
C ALA A 121 5.56 5.46 11.79
N SER A 122 4.51 6.27 11.82
CA SER A 122 3.78 6.64 13.03
C SER A 122 2.29 6.41 12.77
N CYS A 123 1.67 5.51 13.54
CA CYS A 123 0.34 4.99 13.24
C CYS A 123 -0.70 5.41 14.28
N HIS A 124 -1.77 6.04 13.79
CA HIS A 124 -2.84 6.59 14.63
C HIS A 124 -4.19 6.01 14.26
N ARG A 125 -5.05 5.75 15.25
CA ARG A 125 -6.46 5.43 15.03
C ARG A 125 -7.29 6.70 15.17
N VAL A 126 -8.19 6.93 14.21
CA VAL A 126 -9.06 8.11 14.15
C VAL A 126 -10.52 7.70 14.02
N ALA A 127 -11.44 8.61 14.37
CA ALA A 127 -12.89 8.42 14.31
C ALA A 127 -13.44 8.48 12.87
N VAL A 128 -12.86 7.67 11.98
CA VAL A 128 -13.29 7.49 10.59
C VAL A 128 -13.75 6.04 10.43
N LEU A 129 -14.91 5.81 9.79
CA LEU A 129 -15.46 4.46 9.65
C LEU A 129 -14.55 3.59 8.78
N ASP A 130 -14.35 3.99 7.52
CA ASP A 130 -13.54 3.29 6.50
C ASP A 130 -12.67 4.28 5.73
N GLY A 131 -11.52 3.79 5.29
CA GLY A 131 -10.53 4.53 4.52
C GLY A 131 -9.36 5.01 5.39
N HIS A 132 -8.17 4.47 5.11
CA HIS A 132 -6.93 4.93 5.74
C HIS A 132 -6.37 6.10 4.97
N VAL A 133 -6.00 7.16 5.70
CA VAL A 133 -5.30 8.33 5.17
C VAL A 133 -3.85 8.29 5.67
N GLU A 134 -2.92 8.58 4.80
CA GLU A 134 -1.50 8.57 5.09
C GLU A 134 -0.85 9.87 4.61
N ALA A 135 -0.21 10.59 5.51
CA ALA A 135 0.66 11.71 5.17
C ALA A 135 2.06 11.16 4.91
N VAL A 136 2.53 11.27 3.68
CA VAL A 136 3.76 10.65 3.21
C VAL A 136 4.77 11.73 2.83
N PHE A 137 6.00 11.56 3.30
CA PHE A 137 7.16 12.40 2.99
C PHE A 137 8.22 11.48 2.41
N VAL A 138 8.71 11.81 1.22
CA VAL A 138 9.70 10.99 0.53
C VAL A 138 10.91 11.82 0.12
N GLU A 139 12.10 11.30 0.42
CA GLU A 139 13.33 11.72 -0.20
C GLU A 139 13.63 10.78 -1.37
N LEU A 140 13.78 11.38 -2.54
CA LEU A 140 14.07 10.68 -3.78
C LEU A 140 15.58 10.69 -4.07
N GLU A 141 16.05 9.77 -4.90
CA GLU A 141 17.44 9.81 -5.38
C GLU A 141 17.64 10.95 -6.36
N GLU A 142 16.65 11.21 -7.20
CA GLU A 142 16.63 12.31 -8.15
C GLU A 142 15.77 13.46 -7.63
N LYS A 143 16.23 14.70 -7.81
CA LYS A 143 15.41 15.88 -7.55
C LYS A 143 14.36 16.03 -8.64
N VAL A 144 13.11 16.15 -8.22
CA VAL A 144 11.98 16.21 -9.15
C VAL A 144 10.96 17.26 -8.70
N GLU A 145 10.34 17.90 -9.67
CA GLU A 145 9.24 18.86 -9.42
C GLU A 145 7.90 18.12 -9.17
N PRO A 146 7.02 18.68 -8.33
CA PRO A 146 5.73 18.06 -8.00
C PRO A 146 4.87 17.71 -9.22
N GLU A 147 4.90 18.52 -10.27
CA GLU A 147 4.15 18.31 -11.51
C GLU A 147 4.57 16.99 -12.20
N LYS A 148 5.87 16.69 -12.19
CA LYS A 148 6.38 15.43 -12.74
C LYS A 148 5.97 14.22 -11.93
N VAL A 149 5.92 14.37 -10.61
CA VAL A 149 5.38 13.33 -9.70
C VAL A 149 3.90 13.08 -9.98
N MET A 150 3.10 14.15 -10.13
CA MET A 150 1.67 14.04 -10.48
C MET A 150 1.46 13.31 -11.81
N GLU A 151 2.24 13.65 -12.83
CA GLU A 151 2.21 12.98 -14.13
C GLU A 151 2.57 11.50 -14.01
N THR A 152 3.65 11.19 -13.31
CA THR A 152 4.15 9.83 -13.12
C THR A 152 3.12 8.96 -12.39
N MET A 153 2.53 9.46 -11.29
CA MET A 153 1.50 8.75 -10.56
C MET A 153 0.21 8.55 -11.37
N SER A 154 -0.23 9.58 -12.10
CA SER A 154 -1.45 9.53 -12.92
C SER A 154 -1.35 8.52 -14.07
N ASN A 155 -0.17 8.36 -14.63
CA ASN A 155 0.09 7.46 -15.76
C ASN A 155 0.43 6.02 -15.32
N PHE A 156 0.60 5.78 -14.04
CA PHE A 156 1.01 4.46 -13.55
C PHE A 156 -0.01 3.37 -13.87
N LYS A 157 0.46 2.27 -14.40
CA LYS A 157 -0.31 1.05 -14.69
C LYS A 157 0.52 -0.16 -14.27
N GLY A 158 -0.01 -0.93 -13.35
CA GLY A 158 0.57 -2.21 -12.95
C GLY A 158 0.26 -3.35 -13.92
N GLU A 159 0.74 -4.55 -13.60
CA GLU A 159 0.44 -5.76 -14.38
C GLU A 159 -1.06 -6.09 -14.43
N PRO A 160 -1.83 -5.96 -13.34
CA PRO A 160 -3.28 -6.19 -13.38
C PRO A 160 -4.03 -5.35 -14.40
N GLN A 161 -3.66 -4.06 -14.59
CA GLN A 161 -4.27 -3.18 -15.59
C GLN A 161 -3.88 -3.59 -17.00
N LYS A 162 -2.63 -4.00 -17.23
CA LYS A 162 -2.14 -4.49 -18.52
C LYS A 162 -2.84 -5.78 -18.93
N LEU A 163 -3.09 -6.66 -17.96
CA LEU A 163 -3.81 -7.93 -18.14
C LEU A 163 -5.35 -7.75 -18.15
N LYS A 164 -5.86 -6.57 -17.84
CA LYS A 164 -7.28 -6.26 -17.75
C LYS A 164 -8.03 -7.21 -16.80
N LEU A 165 -7.44 -7.45 -15.63
CA LEU A 165 -8.03 -8.33 -14.63
C LEU A 165 -9.39 -7.75 -14.13
N PRO A 166 -10.41 -8.60 -13.89
CA PRO A 166 -11.75 -8.13 -13.57
C PRO A 166 -11.86 -7.20 -12.36
N THR A 167 -11.07 -7.43 -11.33
CA THR A 167 -11.06 -6.61 -10.09
C THR A 167 -10.12 -5.41 -10.19
N ALA A 168 -9.27 -5.34 -11.21
CA ALA A 168 -8.35 -4.23 -11.39
C ALA A 168 -9.08 -2.93 -11.77
N PRO A 169 -8.85 -1.81 -11.07
CA PRO A 169 -9.38 -0.53 -11.51
C PRO A 169 -8.64 -0.06 -12.77
N ASP A 170 -9.29 0.70 -13.64
CA ASP A 170 -8.67 1.26 -14.85
C ASP A 170 -7.44 2.11 -14.56
N SER A 171 -7.46 2.80 -13.44
CA SER A 171 -6.33 3.57 -12.92
C SER A 171 -6.14 3.23 -11.44
N PRO A 172 -5.03 2.58 -11.08
CA PRO A 172 -4.79 2.17 -9.69
C PRO A 172 -4.46 3.36 -8.78
N ILE A 173 -3.99 4.47 -9.34
CA ILE A 173 -3.72 5.72 -8.63
C ILE A 173 -4.52 6.83 -9.29
N ILE A 174 -5.29 7.58 -8.49
CA ILE A 174 -6.05 8.76 -8.92
C ILE A 174 -5.46 9.98 -8.24
N VAL A 175 -4.95 10.92 -9.02
CA VAL A 175 -4.42 12.19 -8.50
C VAL A 175 -5.54 13.23 -8.41
N ARG A 176 -5.65 13.88 -7.25
CA ARG A 176 -6.55 15.00 -6.98
C ARG A 176 -5.78 16.30 -6.89
N PHE A 177 -6.34 17.34 -7.50
CA PHE A 177 -5.74 18.67 -7.54
C PHE A 177 -6.37 19.63 -6.53
N GLU A 178 -7.55 19.28 -6.00
CA GLU A 178 -8.25 20.09 -5.00
C GLU A 178 -7.45 20.11 -3.68
N GLU A 179 -7.32 21.27 -3.09
CA GLU A 179 -6.48 21.51 -1.90
C GLU A 179 -6.92 20.73 -0.66
N ASN A 180 -8.20 20.34 -0.58
CA ASN A 180 -8.78 19.61 0.54
C ASN A 180 -9.01 18.13 0.28
N ARG A 181 -8.38 17.56 -0.75
CA ARG A 181 -8.50 16.13 -1.12
C ARG A 181 -7.13 15.40 -0.97
N PRO A 182 -7.15 14.08 -0.67
CA PRO A 182 -8.31 13.19 -0.55
C PRO A 182 -9.00 13.24 0.81
N GLN A 183 -10.28 12.86 0.85
CA GLN A 183 -11.10 12.74 2.05
C GLN A 183 -11.77 11.37 2.10
N PRO A 184 -11.75 10.62 3.24
CA PRO A 184 -12.31 9.27 3.31
C PRO A 184 -13.77 9.16 2.85
N ARG A 185 -14.61 10.11 3.27
CA ARG A 185 -16.05 10.09 2.90
C ARG A 185 -16.28 10.25 1.40
N LEU A 186 -15.42 11.00 0.72
CA LEU A 186 -15.61 11.38 -0.68
C LEU A 186 -14.83 10.49 -1.66
N ASP A 187 -13.70 9.92 -1.20
CA ASP A 187 -12.74 9.28 -2.11
C ASP A 187 -12.55 7.78 -1.91
N ARG A 188 -12.90 7.23 -0.73
CA ARG A 188 -12.61 5.83 -0.44
C ARG A 188 -13.19 4.81 -1.42
N MET A 189 -14.29 5.16 -2.12
CA MET A 189 -14.95 4.28 -3.09
C MET A 189 -14.53 4.50 -4.54
N VAL A 190 -13.55 5.36 -4.80
CA VAL A 190 -13.04 5.57 -6.17
C VAL A 190 -12.48 4.27 -6.72
N GLY A 191 -12.81 3.94 -7.97
CA GLY A 191 -12.46 2.66 -8.58
C GLY A 191 -13.04 1.45 -7.84
N ASN A 192 -14.28 1.57 -7.35
CA ASN A 192 -14.95 0.56 -6.51
C ASN A 192 -14.15 0.23 -5.23
N GLY A 193 -13.41 1.20 -4.68
CA GLY A 193 -12.56 1.04 -3.51
C GLY A 193 -11.21 0.36 -3.78
N MET A 194 -10.91 0.05 -5.05
CA MET A 194 -9.64 -0.59 -5.45
C MET A 194 -8.56 0.41 -5.86
N ALA A 195 -8.91 1.63 -6.26
CA ALA A 195 -7.92 2.67 -6.51
C ALA A 195 -7.48 3.35 -5.20
N VAL A 196 -6.24 3.80 -5.16
CA VAL A 196 -5.78 4.75 -4.14
C VAL A 196 -5.88 6.17 -4.68
N VAL A 197 -6.20 7.12 -3.82
CA VAL A 197 -6.36 8.52 -4.20
C VAL A 197 -5.23 9.32 -3.57
N VAL A 198 -4.46 10.01 -4.40
CA VAL A 198 -3.34 10.85 -3.98
C VAL A 198 -3.69 12.31 -4.22
N GLY A 199 -3.37 13.15 -3.27
CA GLY A 199 -3.51 14.60 -3.41
C GLY A 199 -2.48 15.34 -2.58
N ARG A 200 -2.51 16.68 -2.62
CA ARG A 200 -1.57 17.50 -1.86
C ARG A 200 -0.10 17.23 -2.19
N ILE A 201 0.21 16.84 -3.43
CA ILE A 201 1.58 16.63 -3.89
C ILE A 201 2.29 17.99 -3.96
N ARG A 202 3.39 18.13 -3.23
CA ARG A 202 4.16 19.37 -3.12
C ARG A 202 5.59 19.12 -2.66
N LYS A 203 6.46 20.09 -2.84
CA LYS A 203 7.83 20.04 -2.28
C LYS A 203 7.80 19.91 -0.76
N ASP A 204 8.75 19.15 -0.25
CA ASP A 204 9.06 19.06 1.17
C ASP A 204 10.47 19.61 1.43
N GLU A 205 10.54 20.77 2.08
CA GLU A 205 11.80 21.44 2.36
C GLU A 205 12.61 20.74 3.47
N ALA A 206 11.93 19.99 4.36
CA ALA A 206 12.59 19.32 5.47
C ALA A 206 13.43 18.11 5.04
N LEU A 207 12.96 17.37 4.01
CA LEU A 207 13.68 16.23 3.44
C LEU A 207 14.33 16.54 2.08
N ASP A 208 14.22 17.79 1.59
CA ASP A 208 14.59 18.14 0.20
C ASP A 208 13.96 17.17 -0.82
N GLY A 209 12.66 16.91 -0.64
CA GLY A 209 11.93 15.87 -1.35
C GLY A 209 10.49 16.26 -1.70
N ILE A 210 9.62 15.28 -1.70
CA ILE A 210 8.19 15.42 -2.00
C ILE A 210 7.35 14.96 -0.81
N LYS A 211 6.24 15.66 -0.56
CA LYS A 211 5.21 15.22 0.38
C LYS A 211 3.85 15.21 -0.28
N TYR A 212 3.04 14.25 0.13
CA TYR A 212 1.67 14.08 -0.37
C TYR A 212 0.78 13.41 0.66
N VAL A 213 -0.50 13.35 0.36
CA VAL A 213 -1.49 12.59 1.13
C VAL A 213 -2.05 11.51 0.23
N VAL A 214 -2.07 10.27 0.70
CA VAL A 214 -2.71 9.15 0.02
C VAL A 214 -3.83 8.58 0.87
N LEU A 215 -4.87 8.09 0.21
CA LEU A 215 -6.02 7.43 0.82
C LEU A 215 -6.35 6.16 0.05
N GLY A 216 -6.67 5.10 0.79
CA GLY A 216 -7.19 3.86 0.23
C GLY A 216 -8.25 3.22 1.12
N HIS A 217 -9.14 2.42 0.52
CA HIS A 217 -10.15 1.68 1.26
C HIS A 217 -9.51 0.46 1.96
N ASN A 218 -9.42 0.51 3.27
CA ASN A 218 -8.73 -0.51 4.07
C ASN A 218 -9.32 -1.92 4.00
N LEU A 219 -10.64 -2.05 3.81
CA LEU A 219 -11.30 -3.36 3.72
C LEU A 219 -11.39 -3.89 2.28
N ILE A 220 -11.35 -3.02 1.27
CA ILE A 220 -11.40 -3.41 -0.14
C ILE A 220 -9.98 -3.48 -0.69
N ARG A 221 -9.33 -2.34 -0.99
CA ARG A 221 -7.96 -2.31 -1.49
C ARG A 221 -6.97 -2.95 -0.50
N GLY A 222 -7.12 -2.67 0.79
CA GLY A 222 -6.23 -3.15 1.84
C GLY A 222 -6.50 -4.59 2.31
N ALA A 223 -7.57 -5.26 1.82
CA ALA A 223 -7.93 -6.60 2.28
C ALA A 223 -8.62 -7.43 1.18
N ALA A 224 -9.96 -7.53 1.20
CA ALA A 224 -10.71 -8.50 0.39
C ALA A 224 -10.50 -8.30 -1.12
N GLY A 225 -10.58 -7.08 -1.62
CA GLY A 225 -10.37 -6.79 -3.04
C GLY A 225 -8.96 -7.14 -3.52
N CYS A 226 -7.94 -6.86 -2.69
CA CYS A 226 -6.57 -7.27 -2.99
C CYS A 226 -6.42 -8.79 -3.04
N SER A 227 -7.12 -9.54 -2.16
CA SER A 227 -7.11 -11.01 -2.19
C SER A 227 -7.67 -11.56 -3.48
N VAL A 228 -8.81 -11.00 -3.95
CA VAL A 228 -9.42 -11.40 -5.21
C VAL A 228 -8.50 -11.08 -6.38
N LEU A 229 -7.94 -9.87 -6.42
CA LEU A 229 -7.02 -9.45 -7.48
C LEU A 229 -5.75 -10.31 -7.50
N ASN A 230 -5.22 -10.71 -6.34
CA ASN A 230 -4.11 -11.65 -6.25
C ASN A 230 -4.49 -13.02 -6.86
N ALA A 231 -5.69 -13.54 -6.57
CA ALA A 231 -6.14 -14.81 -7.13
C ALA A 231 -6.29 -14.74 -8.66
N GLU A 232 -6.86 -13.64 -9.18
CA GLU A 232 -6.97 -13.38 -10.61
C GLU A 232 -5.59 -13.33 -11.29
N LEU A 233 -4.64 -12.60 -10.69
CA LEU A 233 -3.27 -12.50 -11.17
C LEU A 233 -2.58 -13.88 -11.21
N LEU A 234 -2.68 -14.65 -10.14
CA LEU A 234 -2.04 -15.96 -10.05
C LEU A 234 -2.63 -16.96 -11.04
N LYS A 235 -3.94 -16.90 -11.29
CA LYS A 235 -4.60 -17.69 -12.32
C LYS A 235 -4.08 -17.32 -13.71
N MET A 236 -3.95 -16.04 -14.02
CA MET A 236 -3.41 -15.58 -15.30
C MET A 236 -1.94 -15.95 -15.50
N LYS A 237 -1.17 -16.04 -14.41
CA LYS A 237 0.23 -16.48 -14.44
C LYS A 237 0.40 -18.01 -14.42
N GLY A 238 -0.68 -18.79 -14.29
CA GLY A 238 -0.63 -20.25 -14.29
C GLY A 238 -0.16 -20.89 -12.98
N TYR A 239 -0.22 -20.17 -11.87
CA TYR A 239 0.10 -20.70 -10.54
C TYR A 239 -1.07 -21.47 -9.88
N VAL A 240 -2.29 -21.22 -10.35
CA VAL A 240 -3.52 -21.85 -9.87
C VAL A 240 -4.50 -22.08 -11.01
#